data_12157ffbbd496324a399609656f58fa0
#
_entry.id   12157ffbbd496324a399609656f58fa0
#
_cell.length_a   1.000
_cell.length_b   1.000
_cell.length_c   1.000
_cell.angle_alpha   90.00
_cell.angle_beta   90.00
_cell.angle_gamma   90.00
#
_symmetry.space_group_name_H-M   'P 1'
#
loop_
_entity.id
_entity.type
_entity.pdbx_description
1 polymer ?
#
loop_
_entity_poly.entity_id
_entity_poly.type
_entity_poly.pdbx_seq_one_letter_code
_entity_poly.pdbx_strand_id
1 'polypeptide(L)'
;MDEVKKMRLRNVKGSRETIADNKYVVHDEESMKGKWSEFFGNTNPIHIEIGMGKGQFIMELARQNPDINYLGIEKYSSVLVRAIEKREQEEGMTNLYFIRMDAEYIENVFAENEVANIYLNFSDPWPKDRHAKRRLTSEGFL
;
A
#
# COMPACT_ATOMS: atom_id res chain seq x y z
N MET A 1 9.01 15.27 27.69
CA MET A 1 9.71 15.52 26.41
C MET A 1 10.65 14.41 26.02
N ASP A 2 11.46 13.92 26.95
CA ASP A 2 12.37 12.83 26.66
C ASP A 2 11.65 11.54 26.29
N GLU A 3 10.49 11.30 26.88
CA GLU A 3 9.70 10.12 26.55
C GLU A 3 9.17 10.16 25.12
N VAL A 4 8.72 11.32 24.67
CA VAL A 4 8.24 11.46 23.29
C VAL A 4 9.38 11.22 22.31
N LYS A 5 10.56 11.72 22.62
CA LYS A 5 11.74 11.51 21.81
C LYS A 5 12.16 10.03 21.79
N LYS A 6 12.10 9.37 22.94
CA LYS A 6 12.37 7.95 23.06
C LYS A 6 11.35 7.13 22.27
N MET A 7 10.09 7.50 22.35
CA MET A 7 9.04 6.82 21.61
C MET A 7 9.22 6.94 20.11
N ARG A 8 9.63 8.11 19.63
CA ARG A 8 9.93 8.30 18.20
C ARG A 8 11.08 7.42 17.75
N LEU A 9 12.15 7.34 18.55
CA LEU A 9 13.28 6.49 18.24
C LEU A 9 12.88 5.02 18.28
N ARG A 10 12.06 4.62 19.24
CA ARG A 10 11.53 3.27 19.31
C ARG A 10 10.65 2.95 18.11
N ASN A 11 9.80 3.89 17.69
CA ASN A 11 8.94 3.70 16.53
C ASN A 11 9.76 3.50 15.27
N VAL A 12 10.81 4.29 15.08
CA VAL A 12 11.69 4.11 13.93
C VAL A 12 12.44 2.78 14.02
N LYS A 13 12.91 2.42 15.18
CA LYS A 13 13.67 1.18 15.40
C LYS A 13 12.76 -0.04 15.39
N GLY A 14 11.60 0.07 16.06
CA GLY A 14 10.64 -1.02 16.16
C GLY A 14 9.72 -1.13 14.93
N SER A 15 9.66 -0.10 14.08
CA SER A 15 8.77 -0.11 12.93
C SER A 15 9.13 -1.20 11.92
N ARG A 16 10.42 -1.47 11.72
CA ARG A 16 10.85 -2.53 10.82
C ARG A 16 10.45 -3.91 11.32
N GLU A 17 10.58 -4.12 12.62
CA GLU A 17 10.16 -5.39 13.23
C GLU A 17 8.66 -5.57 13.17
N THR A 18 7.91 -4.51 13.46
CA THR A 18 6.46 -4.53 13.38
C THR A 18 6.00 -4.87 11.97
N ILE A 19 6.61 -4.26 10.97
CA ILE A 19 6.27 -4.51 9.57
C ILE A 19 6.63 -5.95 9.18
N ALA A 20 7.79 -6.45 9.60
CA ALA A 20 8.26 -7.77 9.22
C ALA A 20 7.32 -8.89 9.66
N ASP A 21 6.62 -8.69 10.78
CA ASP A 21 5.74 -9.73 11.32
C ASP A 21 4.26 -9.46 11.09
N ASN A 22 3.92 -8.36 10.44
CA ASN A 22 2.53 -7.95 10.35
C ASN A 22 1.80 -8.62 9.18
N LYS A 23 0.64 -9.17 9.47
CA LYS A 23 -0.18 -9.90 8.49
C LYS A 23 -0.80 -9.00 7.42
N TYR A 24 -0.88 -7.69 7.66
CA TYR A 24 -1.47 -6.76 6.69
C TYR A 24 -0.43 -6.21 5.71
N VAL A 25 0.84 -6.56 5.89
CA VAL A 25 1.92 -6.12 5.02
C VAL A 25 2.34 -7.30 4.15
N VAL A 26 2.37 -7.08 2.84
CA VAL A 26 2.84 -8.09 1.89
C VAL A 26 4.36 -7.96 1.77
N HIS A 27 5.08 -9.04 1.99
CA HIS A 27 6.55 -9.02 2.03
C HIS A 27 7.21 -9.54 0.76
N ASP A 28 6.49 -10.37 0.01
CA ASP A 28 6.99 -10.95 -1.22
C ASP A 28 6.28 -10.32 -2.42
N GLU A 29 6.20 -8.99 -2.41
CA GLU A 29 5.43 -8.24 -3.39
C GLU A 29 5.83 -8.49 -4.83
N GLU A 30 7.12 -8.72 -5.10
CA GLU A 30 7.56 -8.97 -6.46
C GLU A 30 7.09 -10.34 -6.98
N SER A 31 6.93 -11.30 -6.10
CA SER A 31 6.41 -12.61 -6.49
C SER A 31 4.89 -12.58 -6.73
N MET A 32 4.23 -11.52 -6.29
CA MET A 32 2.80 -11.34 -6.51
C MET A 32 2.46 -10.75 -7.88
N LYS A 33 3.45 -10.31 -8.64
CA LYS A 33 3.21 -9.70 -9.95
C LYS A 33 2.38 -10.62 -10.84
N GLY A 34 1.23 -10.12 -11.30
CA GLY A 34 0.28 -10.88 -12.09
C GLY A 34 -0.60 -11.83 -11.30
N LYS A 35 -0.43 -11.89 -9.97
CA LYS A 35 -1.15 -12.82 -9.10
C LYS A 35 -1.91 -12.15 -7.97
N TRP A 36 -2.13 -10.85 -8.06
CA TRP A 36 -2.79 -10.13 -6.97
C TRP A 36 -4.23 -10.57 -6.76
N SER A 37 -4.94 -10.96 -7.83
CA SER A 37 -6.29 -11.51 -7.68
C SER A 37 -6.29 -12.81 -6.88
N GLU A 38 -5.30 -13.66 -7.10
CA GLU A 38 -5.14 -14.89 -6.32
C GLU A 38 -4.87 -14.57 -4.86
N PHE A 39 -4.04 -13.56 -4.61
CA PHE A 39 -3.74 -13.11 -3.24
C PHE A 39 -5.01 -12.69 -2.51
N PHE A 40 -5.85 -11.88 -3.14
CA PHE A 40 -7.12 -11.44 -2.53
C PHE A 40 -8.19 -12.53 -2.55
N GLY A 41 -8.05 -13.53 -3.40
CA GLY A 41 -9.02 -14.61 -3.51
C GLY A 41 -10.30 -14.24 -4.24
N ASN A 42 -10.25 -13.20 -5.08
CA ASN A 42 -11.41 -12.77 -5.86
C ASN A 42 -10.94 -12.01 -7.10
N THR A 43 -11.88 -11.61 -7.95
CA THR A 43 -11.59 -10.88 -9.18
C THR A 43 -12.01 -9.41 -9.10
N ASN A 44 -12.14 -8.88 -7.91
CA ASN A 44 -12.51 -7.48 -7.74
C ASN A 44 -11.40 -6.57 -8.26
N PRO A 45 -11.76 -5.36 -8.72
CA PRO A 45 -10.75 -4.41 -9.20
C PRO A 45 -9.71 -4.11 -8.12
N ILE A 46 -8.48 -3.88 -8.54
CA ILE A 46 -7.39 -3.54 -7.62
C ILE A 46 -7.08 -2.07 -7.78
N HIS A 47 -7.23 -1.33 -6.69
CA HIS A 47 -6.87 0.08 -6.60
C HIS A 47 -5.67 0.23 -5.68
N ILE A 48 -4.71 1.05 -6.07
CA ILE A 48 -3.53 1.29 -5.25
C ILE A 48 -3.42 2.76 -4.92
N GLU A 49 -2.88 3.06 -3.74
CA GLU A 49 -2.48 4.41 -3.38
C GLU A 49 -0.98 4.43 -3.16
N ILE A 50 -0.29 5.33 -3.86
CA ILE A 50 1.15 5.52 -3.72
C ILE A 50 1.40 6.71 -2.82
N GLY A 51 2.23 6.51 -1.80
CA GLY A 51 2.46 7.53 -0.79
C GLY A 51 1.29 7.64 0.16
N MET A 52 0.79 6.53 0.63
CA MET A 52 -0.44 6.50 1.43
C MET A 52 -0.31 7.17 2.79
N GLY A 53 0.91 7.46 3.25
CA GLY A 53 1.13 8.07 4.54
C GLY A 53 0.57 7.20 5.67
N LYS A 54 -0.22 7.82 6.54
CA LYS A 54 -0.83 7.13 7.69
C LYS A 54 -2.06 6.30 7.30
N GLY A 55 -2.38 6.24 6.01
CA GLY A 55 -3.42 5.37 5.50
C GLY A 55 -4.85 5.84 5.69
N GLN A 56 -5.06 7.09 6.09
CA GLN A 56 -6.40 7.57 6.37
C GLN A 56 -7.31 7.55 5.13
N PHE A 57 -6.79 8.01 4.01
CA PHE A 57 -7.56 8.06 2.77
C PHE A 57 -7.91 6.65 2.26
N ILE A 58 -6.92 5.78 2.15
CA ILE A 58 -7.14 4.44 1.60
C ILE A 58 -8.01 3.58 2.53
N MET A 59 -7.93 3.78 3.84
CA MET A 59 -8.80 3.08 4.78
C MET A 59 -10.25 3.49 4.61
N GLU A 60 -10.50 4.76 4.41
CA GLU A 60 -11.85 5.27 4.18
C GLU A 60 -12.41 4.69 2.88
N LEU A 61 -11.61 4.66 1.83
CA LEU A 61 -12.03 4.05 0.57
C LEU A 61 -12.36 2.57 0.75
N ALA A 62 -11.54 1.85 1.49
CA ALA A 62 -11.76 0.42 1.71
C ALA A 62 -13.03 0.15 2.49
N ARG A 63 -13.34 1.00 3.49
CA ARG A 63 -14.59 0.87 4.25
C ARG A 63 -15.81 1.08 3.35
N GLN A 64 -15.74 2.07 2.47
CA GLN A 64 -16.87 2.44 1.61
C GLN A 64 -17.04 1.50 0.43
N ASN A 65 -16.00 0.79 0.05
CA ASN A 65 -16.01 -0.01 -1.18
C ASN A 65 -15.50 -1.43 -0.92
N PRO A 66 -16.30 -2.26 -0.24
CA PRO A 66 -15.87 -3.62 0.08
C PRO A 66 -15.66 -4.51 -1.15
N ASP A 67 -16.18 -4.11 -2.30
CA ASP A 67 -16.04 -4.85 -3.54
C ASP A 67 -14.80 -4.45 -4.35
N ILE A 68 -13.95 -3.61 -3.80
CA ILE A 68 -12.71 -3.19 -4.43
C ILE A 68 -11.54 -3.62 -3.52
N ASN A 69 -10.51 -4.17 -4.12
CA ASN A 69 -9.29 -4.55 -3.39
C ASN A 69 -8.32 -3.37 -3.38
N TYR A 70 -7.82 -3.04 -2.21
CA TYR A 70 -6.93 -1.89 -2.03
C TYR A 70 -5.55 -2.31 -1.56
N LEU A 71 -4.52 -1.69 -2.14
CA LEU A 71 -3.14 -1.84 -1.71
C LEU A 71 -2.55 -0.46 -1.47
N GLY A 72 -2.12 -0.22 -0.23
CA GLY A 72 -1.47 1.03 0.13
C GLY A 72 0.04 0.86 0.07
N ILE A 73 0.71 1.77 -0.60
CA ILE A 73 2.16 1.72 -0.78
C ILE A 73 2.77 2.89 -0.04
N GLU A 74 3.73 2.57 0.85
CA GLU A 74 4.43 3.56 1.63
C GLU A 74 5.90 3.18 1.74
N LYS A 75 6.76 4.13 1.44
CA LYS A 75 8.21 3.95 1.45
C LYS A 75 8.79 3.93 2.87
N TYR A 76 8.25 4.77 3.74
CA TYR A 76 8.82 4.99 5.07
C TYR A 76 8.19 4.11 6.13
N SER A 77 9.01 3.26 6.75
CA SER A 77 8.55 2.31 7.78
C SER A 77 7.86 2.99 8.95
N SER A 78 8.42 4.12 9.41
CA SER A 78 7.87 4.84 10.56
C SER A 78 6.48 5.40 10.29
N VAL A 79 6.18 5.72 9.04
CA VAL A 79 4.86 6.21 8.63
C VAL A 79 3.91 5.03 8.45
N LEU A 80 4.38 3.97 7.82
CA LEU A 80 3.57 2.77 7.57
C LEU A 80 3.05 2.14 8.86
N VAL A 81 3.86 2.16 9.92
CA VAL A 81 3.44 1.61 11.22
C VAL A 81 2.16 2.30 11.72
N ARG A 82 2.01 3.60 11.48
CA ARG A 82 0.80 4.32 11.87
C ARG A 82 -0.43 3.80 11.13
N ALA A 83 -0.26 3.50 9.86
CA ALA A 83 -1.34 2.91 9.07
C ALA A 83 -1.68 1.50 9.56
N ILE A 84 -0.68 0.71 9.91
CA ILE A 84 -0.89 -0.62 10.46
C ILE A 84 -1.71 -0.57 11.75
N GLU A 85 -1.37 0.36 12.65
CA GLU A 85 -2.10 0.52 13.90
C GLU A 85 -3.59 0.78 13.66
N LYS A 86 -3.90 1.63 12.69
CA LYS A 86 -5.30 1.92 12.33
C LYS A 86 -5.95 0.70 11.69
N ARG A 87 -5.23 0.00 10.84
CA ARG A 87 -5.75 -1.18 10.14
C ARG A 87 -6.12 -2.29 11.12
N GLU A 88 -5.34 -2.45 12.17
CA GLU A 88 -5.59 -3.46 13.18
C GLU A 88 -6.87 -3.22 13.96
N GLN A 89 -7.36 -1.98 13.99
CA GLN A 89 -8.60 -1.62 14.65
C GLN A 89 -9.84 -1.86 13.78
N GLU A 90 -9.65 -2.15 12.50
CA GLU A 90 -10.76 -2.39 11.57
C GLU A 90 -11.16 -3.85 11.59
N GLU A 91 -12.30 -4.14 12.18
CA GLU A 91 -12.83 -5.49 12.24
C GLU A 91 -13.58 -5.82 10.95
N GLY A 92 -13.37 -7.02 10.45
CA GLY A 92 -14.09 -7.49 9.27
C GLY A 92 -13.63 -6.92 7.93
N MET A 93 -12.61 -6.08 7.92
CA MET A 93 -12.06 -5.56 6.67
C MET A 93 -11.12 -6.59 6.05
N THR A 94 -11.41 -6.99 4.81
CA THR A 94 -10.63 -8.01 4.12
C THR A 94 -10.02 -7.51 2.81
N ASN A 95 -10.25 -6.25 2.47
CA ASN A 95 -9.90 -5.70 1.16
C ASN A 95 -8.81 -4.64 1.21
N LEU A 96 -7.97 -4.63 2.24
CA LEU A 96 -6.87 -3.66 2.34
C LEU A 96 -5.61 -4.30 2.91
N TYR A 97 -4.54 -4.20 2.15
CA TYR A 97 -3.20 -4.63 2.56
C TYR A 97 -2.20 -3.55 2.19
N PHE A 98 -1.01 -3.66 2.75
CA PHE A 98 0.04 -2.66 2.58
C PHE A 98 1.30 -3.26 1.98
N ILE A 99 2.07 -2.42 1.29
CA ILE A 99 3.38 -2.79 0.76
C ILE A 99 4.36 -1.69 1.12
N ARG A 100 5.47 -2.06 1.76
CA ARG A 100 6.55 -1.11 2.02
C ARG A 100 7.54 -1.18 0.87
N MET A 101 7.50 -0.18 0.01
CA MET A 101 8.38 -0.13 -1.15
C MET A 101 8.50 1.29 -1.67
N ASP A 102 9.53 1.52 -2.45
CA ASP A 102 9.67 2.74 -3.24
C ASP A 102 8.88 2.58 -4.53
N ALA A 103 8.09 3.58 -4.87
CA ALA A 103 7.25 3.57 -6.08
C ALA A 103 8.06 3.45 -7.36
N GLU A 104 9.36 3.75 -7.31
CA GLU A 104 10.26 3.57 -8.44
C GLU A 104 10.22 2.13 -8.97
N TYR A 105 9.95 1.16 -8.11
CA TYR A 105 9.96 -0.25 -8.48
C TYR A 105 8.57 -0.83 -8.73
N ILE A 106 7.59 0.02 -8.96
CA ILE A 106 6.19 -0.39 -9.07
C ILE A 106 5.95 -1.45 -10.16
N GLU A 107 6.68 -1.38 -11.26
CA GLU A 107 6.51 -2.33 -12.36
C GLU A 107 7.10 -3.71 -12.05
N ASN A 108 7.88 -3.84 -10.99
CA ASN A 108 8.35 -5.15 -10.52
C ASN A 108 7.28 -5.86 -9.69
N VAL A 109 6.26 -5.14 -9.27
CA VAL A 109 5.25 -5.61 -8.33
C VAL A 109 3.90 -5.86 -9.00
N PHE A 110 3.58 -5.08 -10.03
CA PHE A 110 2.31 -5.19 -10.74
C PHE A 110 2.55 -5.46 -12.22
N ALA A 111 1.75 -6.37 -12.76
CA ALA A 111 1.78 -6.68 -14.19
C ALA A 111 1.01 -5.62 -14.97
N GLU A 112 1.20 -5.62 -16.28
CA GLU A 112 0.43 -4.77 -17.19
C GLU A 112 -1.05 -5.06 -17.01
N ASN A 113 -1.85 -4.00 -16.91
CA ASN A 113 -3.31 -4.07 -16.76
C ASN A 113 -3.79 -4.71 -15.47
N GLU A 114 -2.93 -4.91 -14.49
CA GLU A 114 -3.32 -5.54 -13.23
C GLU A 114 -4.03 -4.58 -12.27
N VAL A 115 -3.75 -3.29 -12.37
CA VAL A 115 -4.29 -2.26 -11.49
C VAL A 115 -5.40 -1.51 -12.22
N ALA A 116 -6.55 -1.36 -11.57
CA ALA A 116 -7.68 -0.63 -12.18
C ALA A 116 -7.61 0.88 -11.94
N ASN A 117 -7.02 1.31 -10.83
CA ASN A 117 -6.91 2.73 -10.53
C ASN A 117 -5.72 2.99 -9.61
N ILE A 118 -5.13 4.17 -9.76
CA ILE A 118 -3.98 4.61 -8.97
C ILE A 118 -4.28 5.98 -8.37
N TYR A 119 -4.17 6.06 -7.05
CA TYR A 119 -4.26 7.33 -6.33
C TYR A 119 -2.85 7.76 -5.95
N LEU A 120 -2.52 9.01 -6.20
CA LEU A 120 -1.20 9.56 -5.91
C LEU A 120 -1.29 10.58 -4.78
N ASN A 121 -0.41 10.44 -3.79
CA ASN A 121 -0.23 11.46 -2.79
C ASN A 121 0.75 12.49 -3.35
N PHE A 122 0.38 13.76 -3.31
CA PHE A 122 1.18 14.83 -3.89
C PHE A 122 2.53 15.03 -3.23
N SER A 123 2.72 14.53 -2.03
CA SER A 123 4.01 14.64 -1.35
C SER A 123 5.07 13.72 -1.93
N ASP A 124 4.67 12.71 -2.70
CA ASP A 124 5.60 11.77 -3.30
C ASP A 124 5.70 12.00 -4.81
N PRO A 125 6.91 12.17 -5.34
CA PRO A 125 7.06 12.29 -6.79
C PRO A 125 6.74 10.95 -7.45
N TRP A 126 5.97 11.01 -8.51
CA TRP A 126 5.74 9.85 -9.35
C TRP A 126 7.05 9.46 -10.04
N PRO A 127 7.29 8.17 -10.28
CA PRO A 127 8.45 7.75 -11.05
C PRO A 127 8.53 8.49 -12.37
N LYS A 128 9.76 8.79 -12.82
CA LYS A 128 9.99 9.61 -14.01
C LYS A 128 9.35 9.06 -15.26
N ASP A 129 9.14 7.76 -15.32
CA ASP A 129 8.52 7.12 -16.48
C ASP A 129 6.99 7.21 -16.36
N ARG A 130 6.40 8.17 -17.08
CA ARG A 130 4.95 8.35 -17.13
C ARG A 130 4.22 7.17 -17.75
N HIS A 131 4.92 6.40 -18.57
CA HIS A 131 4.32 5.25 -19.23
C HIS A 131 4.07 4.09 -18.26
N ALA A 132 4.79 4.05 -17.15
CA ALA A 132 4.57 3.03 -16.12
C ALA A 132 3.13 3.05 -15.62
N LYS A 133 2.59 4.25 -15.37
CA LYS A 133 1.22 4.41 -14.91
C LYS A 133 0.22 3.85 -15.93
N ARG A 134 0.44 4.12 -17.20
CA ARG A 134 -0.42 3.61 -18.27
C ARG A 134 -0.36 2.09 -18.38
N ARG A 135 0.84 1.53 -18.26
CA ARG A 135 1.01 0.09 -18.39
C ARG A 135 0.35 -0.69 -17.27
N LEU A 136 0.30 -0.11 -16.06
CA LEU A 136 -0.26 -0.78 -14.91
C LEU A 136 -1.78 -0.79 -14.90
N THR A 137 -2.42 0.17 -15.54
CA THR A 137 -3.87 0.29 -15.51
C THR A 137 -4.52 -0.38 -16.71
N SER A 138 -5.69 -0.98 -16.47
CA SER A 138 -6.38 -1.77 -17.47
C SER A 138 -7.00 -0.96 -18.61
N GLU A 139 -7.16 0.35 -18.46
CA GLU A 139 -7.81 1.18 -19.46
C GLU A 139 -6.96 2.35 -19.92
N GLY A 140 -5.67 2.16 -20.02
CA GLY A 140 -4.83 3.25 -20.46
C GLY A 140 -5.14 4.52 -19.70
N PHE A 141 -4.87 4.53 -18.47
CA PHE A 141 -5.19 5.60 -17.54
C PHE A 141 -4.93 6.98 -18.14
N LEU A 142 -5.91 7.80 -18.11
CA LEU A 142 -5.85 9.14 -18.67
C LEU A 142 -5.18 10.14 -17.77
#